data_7b65382772afd3ec77866488165a5ad4
#
_entry.id   7b65382772afd3ec77866488165a5ad4
#
_cell.length_a   1.000
_cell.length_b   1.000
_cell.length_c   1.000
_cell.angle_alpha   90.00
_cell.angle_beta   90.00
_cell.angle_gamma   90.00
#
_symmetry.space_group_name_H-M   'P 1'
#
loop_
_entity.id
_entity.type
_entity.pdbx_description
1 polymer ?
#
loop_
_entity_poly.entity_id
_entity_poly.type
_entity_poly.pdbx_seq_one_letter_code
_entity_poly.pdbx_strand_id
1 'polypeptide(L)'
;YDSEAEKNTYKQTNPYVLEHVNWINCIRGNKPIEQASETAVANMAAIMGRESAYSGAETTWDAMTASALDYTPKDLNLGKMDMSGFVVPVPGKPVDKK
;
A
#
# COMPACT_ATOMS: atom_id res chain seq x y z
N TYR A 1 -15.30 -3.28 -13.08
CA TYR A 1 -14.17 -3.06 -14.01
C TYR A 1 -13.94 -4.32 -14.84
N ASP A 2 -14.12 -4.21 -16.14
CA ASP A 2 -13.88 -5.31 -17.08
C ASP A 2 -12.59 -5.04 -17.85
N SER A 3 -11.48 -5.48 -17.27
CA SER A 3 -10.14 -5.27 -17.83
C SER A 3 -9.92 -5.94 -19.17
N GLU A 4 -10.62 -7.06 -19.44
CA GLU A 4 -10.48 -7.76 -20.72
C GLU A 4 -11.22 -7.03 -21.85
N ALA A 5 -12.42 -6.50 -21.58
CA ALA A 5 -13.13 -5.69 -22.54
C ALA A 5 -12.34 -4.42 -22.91
N GLU A 6 -11.72 -3.77 -21.94
CA GLU A 6 -10.89 -2.58 -22.17
C GLU A 6 -9.59 -2.90 -22.91
N LYS A 7 -8.90 -3.98 -22.58
CA LYS A 7 -7.73 -4.44 -23.33
C LYS A 7 -8.07 -4.65 -24.81
N ASN A 8 -9.19 -5.31 -25.09
CA ASN A 8 -9.64 -5.57 -26.46
C ASN A 8 -10.01 -4.26 -27.18
N THR A 9 -10.72 -3.36 -26.52
CA THR A 9 -11.16 -2.09 -27.14
C THR A 9 -9.98 -1.17 -27.47
N TYR A 10 -9.03 -1.03 -26.55
CA TYR A 10 -7.91 -0.10 -26.70
C TYR A 10 -6.62 -0.77 -27.18
N LYS A 11 -6.62 -2.09 -27.38
CA LYS A 11 -5.42 -2.90 -27.73
C LYS A 11 -4.24 -2.61 -26.79
N GLN A 12 -4.56 -2.43 -25.53
CA GLN A 12 -3.62 -2.01 -24.50
C GLN A 12 -3.57 -3.05 -23.38
N THR A 13 -2.37 -3.46 -22.99
CA THR A 13 -2.12 -4.46 -21.94
C THR A 13 -1.39 -3.89 -20.73
N ASN A 14 -0.88 -2.66 -20.82
CA ASN A 14 -0.21 -2.02 -19.70
C ASN A 14 -1.23 -1.63 -18.61
N PRO A 15 -1.13 -2.20 -17.40
CA PRO A 15 -2.11 -1.95 -16.33
C PRO A 15 -2.18 -0.48 -15.91
N TYR A 16 -1.09 0.24 -15.94
CA TYR A 16 -1.06 1.66 -15.59
C TYR A 16 -1.84 2.53 -16.60
N VAL A 17 -1.81 2.15 -17.88
CA VAL A 17 -2.62 2.84 -18.90
C VAL A 17 -4.09 2.48 -18.74
N LEU A 18 -4.40 1.20 -18.52
CA LEU A 18 -5.78 0.73 -18.34
C LEU A 18 -6.45 1.33 -17.10
N GLU A 19 -5.70 1.56 -16.03
CA GLU A 19 -6.18 2.29 -14.85
C GLU A 19 -6.68 3.70 -15.21
N HIS A 20 -5.90 4.45 -15.97
CA HIS A 20 -6.28 5.79 -16.43
C HIS A 20 -7.46 5.76 -17.40
N VAL A 21 -7.50 4.78 -18.31
CA VAL A 21 -8.64 4.57 -19.23
C VAL A 21 -9.93 4.33 -18.43
N ASN A 22 -9.86 3.44 -17.44
CA ASN A 22 -11.01 3.17 -16.57
C ASN A 22 -11.48 4.44 -15.84
N TRP A 23 -10.57 5.16 -15.24
CA TRP A 23 -10.86 6.40 -14.54
C TRP A 23 -11.54 7.44 -15.45
N ILE A 24 -10.99 7.69 -16.63
CA ILE A 24 -11.55 8.63 -17.61
C ILE A 24 -12.95 8.18 -18.06
N ASN A 25 -13.13 6.89 -18.32
CA ASN A 25 -14.44 6.35 -18.71
C ASN A 25 -15.49 6.51 -17.62
N CYS A 26 -15.09 6.34 -16.35
CA CYS A 26 -15.97 6.56 -15.22
C CYS A 26 -16.39 8.04 -15.09
N ILE A 27 -15.45 8.97 -15.29
CA ILE A 27 -15.76 10.41 -15.32
C ILE A 27 -16.74 10.72 -16.46
N ARG A 28 -16.47 10.24 -17.66
CA ARG A 28 -17.33 10.49 -18.85
C ARG A 28 -18.71 9.86 -18.72
N GLY A 29 -18.77 8.69 -18.09
CA GLY A 29 -20.03 7.96 -17.86
C GLY A 29 -20.78 8.42 -16.62
N ASN A 30 -20.29 9.42 -15.88
CA ASN A 30 -20.82 9.84 -14.58
C ASN A 30 -21.01 8.68 -13.60
N LYS A 31 -20.06 7.74 -13.58
CA LYS A 31 -20.02 6.57 -12.69
C LYS A 31 -18.86 6.75 -11.72
N PRO A 32 -19.12 7.07 -10.44
CA PRO A 32 -18.03 7.24 -9.48
C PRO A 32 -17.24 5.94 -9.29
N ILE A 33 -15.93 6.07 -9.12
CA ILE A 33 -15.06 4.98 -8.68
C ILE A 33 -14.85 5.16 -7.18
N GLU A 34 -15.33 4.20 -6.40
CA GLU A 34 -15.18 4.19 -4.94
C GLU A 34 -14.30 3.00 -4.52
N GLN A 35 -13.00 3.12 -4.75
CA GLN A 35 -12.02 2.05 -4.47
C GLN A 35 -11.15 2.32 -3.24
N ALA A 36 -11.36 3.42 -2.55
CA ALA A 36 -10.51 3.82 -1.42
C ALA A 36 -10.53 2.77 -0.29
N SER A 37 -11.70 2.25 0.04
CA SER A 37 -11.85 1.23 1.09
C SER A 37 -11.14 -0.07 0.73
N GLU A 38 -11.34 -0.56 -0.49
CA GLU A 38 -10.69 -1.79 -0.97
C GLU A 38 -9.17 -1.64 -1.02
N THR A 39 -8.71 -0.49 -1.49
CA THR A 39 -7.28 -0.15 -1.54
C THR A 39 -6.68 -0.09 -0.14
N ALA A 40 -7.38 0.48 0.83
CA ALA A 40 -6.93 0.52 2.23
C ALA A 40 -6.79 -0.90 2.81
N VAL A 41 -7.75 -1.78 2.55
CA VAL A 41 -7.70 -3.19 2.97
C VAL A 41 -6.51 -3.92 2.31
N ALA A 42 -6.32 -3.74 1.01
CA ALA A 42 -5.21 -4.35 0.28
C ALA A 42 -3.83 -3.87 0.80
N ASN A 43 -3.69 -2.57 1.07
CA ASN A 43 -2.49 -2.00 1.68
C ASN A 43 -2.25 -2.56 3.09
N MET A 44 -3.29 -2.67 3.91
CA MET A 44 -3.18 -3.24 5.25
C MET A 44 -2.71 -4.70 5.19
N ALA A 45 -3.23 -5.50 4.26
CA ALA A 45 -2.78 -6.89 4.07
C ALA A 45 -1.28 -6.96 3.70
N ALA A 46 -0.81 -6.07 2.83
CA ALA A 46 0.61 -5.98 2.47
C ALA A 46 1.49 -5.58 3.68
N ILE A 47 1.03 -4.63 4.48
CA ILE A 47 1.71 -4.21 5.71
C ILE A 47 1.77 -5.37 6.71
N MET A 48 0.66 -6.11 6.90
CA MET A 48 0.64 -7.30 7.76
C MET A 48 1.69 -8.33 7.35
N GLY A 49 1.78 -8.63 6.04
CA GLY A 49 2.79 -9.54 5.51
C GLY A 49 4.22 -9.08 5.80
N ARG A 50 4.47 -7.79 5.64
CA ARG A 50 5.77 -7.19 5.97
C ARG A 50 6.08 -7.28 7.46
N GLU A 51 5.16 -6.91 8.33
CA GLU A 51 5.36 -6.95 9.80
C GLU A 51 5.59 -8.38 10.27
N SER A 52 4.81 -9.34 9.77
CA SER A 52 5.00 -10.76 10.06
C SER A 52 6.39 -11.25 9.61
N ALA A 53 6.82 -10.89 8.41
CA ALA A 53 8.11 -11.29 7.89
C ALA A 53 9.29 -10.72 8.72
N TYR A 54 9.21 -9.47 9.13
CA TYR A 54 10.28 -8.84 9.92
C TYR A 54 10.27 -9.24 11.40
N SER A 55 9.09 -9.44 11.99
CA SER A 55 8.99 -9.88 13.39
C SER A 55 9.27 -11.37 13.55
N GLY A 56 9.05 -12.17 12.51
CA GLY A 56 9.06 -13.63 12.58
C GLY A 56 7.87 -14.20 13.37
N ALA A 57 6.83 -13.40 13.59
CA ALA A 57 5.66 -13.76 14.38
C ALA A 57 4.39 -13.73 13.53
N GLU A 58 3.40 -14.51 13.95
CA GLU A 58 2.05 -14.43 13.39
C GLU A 58 1.44 -13.05 13.69
N THR A 59 0.78 -12.48 12.68
CA THR A 59 0.07 -11.20 12.81
C THR A 59 -1.37 -11.40 12.38
N THR A 60 -2.31 -11.02 13.25
CA THR A 60 -3.74 -11.08 12.93
C THR A 60 -4.26 -9.74 12.43
N TRP A 61 -5.38 -9.76 11.72
CA TRP A 61 -6.05 -8.54 11.25
C TRP A 61 -6.41 -7.60 12.39
N ASP A 62 -7.00 -8.15 13.46
CA ASP A 62 -7.42 -7.37 14.63
C ASP A 62 -6.23 -6.74 15.35
N ALA A 63 -5.14 -7.48 15.52
CA ALA A 63 -3.92 -6.95 16.10
C ALA A 63 -3.32 -5.83 15.23
N MET A 64 -3.37 -5.96 13.91
CA MET A 64 -2.84 -4.96 13.00
C MET A 64 -3.68 -3.69 12.99
N THR A 65 -5.00 -3.82 12.97
CA THR A 65 -5.92 -2.67 12.99
C THR A 65 -5.90 -1.92 14.33
N ALA A 66 -5.64 -2.61 15.43
CA ALA A 66 -5.46 -2.00 16.75
C ALA A 66 -4.03 -1.46 16.99
N SER A 67 -3.12 -1.70 16.06
CA SER A 67 -1.71 -1.30 16.20
C SER A 67 -1.55 0.21 16.15
N ALA A 68 -0.72 0.75 17.05
CA ALA A 68 -0.23 2.12 17.00
C ALA A 68 1.03 2.28 16.13
N LEU A 69 1.19 1.40 15.13
CA LEU A 69 2.32 1.41 14.23
C LEU A 69 2.36 2.72 13.43
N ASP A 70 3.43 3.46 13.61
CA ASP A 70 3.65 4.73 12.92
C ASP A 70 5.08 4.76 12.35
N TYR A 71 5.14 4.90 11.02
CA TYR A 71 6.39 5.04 10.28
C TYR A 71 6.65 6.47 9.82
N THR A 72 5.85 7.41 10.30
CA THR A 72 6.04 8.82 9.96
C THR A 72 7.42 9.29 10.44
N PRO A 73 8.24 9.87 9.58
CA PRO A 73 9.51 10.45 9.99
C PRO A 73 9.26 11.52 11.06
N LYS A 74 10.08 11.52 12.10
CA LYS A 74 9.97 12.52 13.19
C LYS A 74 10.24 13.94 12.70
N ASP A 75 11.05 14.06 11.67
CA ASP A 75 11.36 15.32 11.01
C ASP A 75 10.97 15.24 9.53
N LEU A 76 10.00 16.06 9.13
CA LEU A 76 9.47 16.14 7.77
C LEU A 76 10.09 17.29 6.95
N ASN A 77 11.19 17.86 7.40
CA ASN A 77 11.88 18.91 6.66
C ASN A 77 12.58 18.36 5.41
N LEU A 78 12.52 19.13 4.33
CA LEU A 78 13.29 18.84 3.14
C LEU A 78 14.78 19.07 3.43
N GLY A 79 15.60 18.07 3.20
CA GLY A 79 17.05 18.17 3.39
C GLY A 79 17.70 16.92 3.96
N LYS A 80 18.84 17.10 4.59
CA LYS A 80 19.58 16.01 5.22
C LYS A 80 18.84 15.54 6.46
N MET A 81 18.45 14.27 6.49
CA MET A 81 17.85 13.63 7.66
C MET A 81 18.95 12.95 8.49
N ASP A 82 18.87 13.08 9.82
CA ASP A 82 19.73 12.30 10.71
C ASP A 82 19.26 10.85 10.77
N MET A 83 20.05 9.96 10.21
CA MET A 83 19.79 8.51 10.17
C MET A 83 20.60 7.75 11.23
N SER A 84 21.28 8.39 12.13
CA SER A 84 22.19 7.75 13.09
C SER A 84 21.48 6.75 14.04
N GLY A 85 20.18 6.95 14.29
CA GLY A 85 19.35 6.03 15.09
C GLY A 85 18.58 5.01 14.25
N PHE A 86 18.74 5.00 12.92
CA PHE A 86 18.00 4.11 12.06
C PHE A 86 18.66 2.73 11.98
N VAL A 87 17.91 1.71 12.39
CA VAL A 87 18.33 0.31 12.27
C VAL A 87 17.58 -0.33 11.10
N VAL A 88 18.31 -0.86 10.13
CA VAL A 88 17.70 -1.61 9.03
C VAL A 88 17.10 -2.91 9.57
N PRO A 89 15.79 -3.12 9.42
CA PRO A 89 15.16 -4.36 9.89
C PRO A 89 15.73 -5.58 9.18
N VAL A 90 15.91 -6.66 9.90
CA VAL A 90 16.34 -7.95 9.36
C VAL A 90 15.18 -8.93 9.51
N PRO A 91 14.73 -9.61 8.43
CA PRO A 91 13.61 -10.55 8.51
C PRO A 91 13.84 -11.62 9.59
N GLY A 92 12.79 -11.89 10.37
CA GLY A 92 12.83 -12.84 11.49
C GLY A 92 13.57 -12.37 12.73
N LYS A 93 14.03 -11.12 12.77
CA LYS A 93 14.67 -10.53 13.95
C LYS A 93 13.87 -9.31 14.40
N PRO A 94 13.14 -9.39 15.52
CA PRO A 94 12.43 -8.24 16.06
C PRO A 94 13.39 -7.07 16.27
N VAL A 95 12.97 -5.89 15.83
CA VAL A 95 13.70 -4.65 16.17
C VAL A 95 13.21 -4.19 17.52
N ASP A 96 14.09 -4.14 18.51
CA ASP A 96 13.76 -3.56 19.81
C ASP A 96 13.37 -2.10 19.59
N LYS A 97 12.09 -1.81 19.76
CA LYS A 97 11.58 -0.44 19.75
C LYS A 97 12.04 0.23 21.03
N LYS A 98 13.08 1.06 20.95
CA LYS A 98 13.50 1.95 22.03
C LYS A 98 12.56 3.13 22.17
#